data_824791f55db1d6b5f78753837758e5a3
#
_entry.id   824791f55db1d6b5f78753837758e5a3
#
_cell.length_a   1.000
_cell.length_b   1.000
_cell.length_c   1.000
_cell.angle_alpha   90.00
_cell.angle_beta   90.00
_cell.angle_gamma   90.00
#
_symmetry.space_group_name_H-M   'P 1'
#
loop_
_entity.id
_entity.type
_entity.pdbx_description
1 polymer ?
#
loop_
_entity_poly.entity_id
_entity_poly.type
_entity_poly.pdbx_seq_one_letter_code
_entity_poly.pdbx_strand_id
1 'polypeptide(L)'
;MDDIISRPDPGSSCVLSNDATRTDWNIFTGRYGSLKLLEDSVVDAVHAGWRKYNKQYGAASRAFLELFTPGWKFQKSETGGGFHTWHTEQGSGKNNRGRFGVWMLYLNTVEEGGKTEFKFQDLAVKPEAGTLLIWPAAYSHVHRAAPDLVGNKYIATGWFEYPEKVDVR
;
A
#
# COMPACT_ATOMS: atom_id res chain seq x y z
N MET A 1 16.02 5.66 0.67
CA MET A 1 14.92 5.55 1.68
C MET A 1 15.46 5.53 3.09
N ASP A 2 16.50 4.75 3.37
CA ASP A 2 17.14 4.73 4.71
C ASP A 2 17.71 6.09 5.12
N ASP A 3 18.29 6.86 4.20
CA ASP A 3 18.77 8.22 4.49
C ASP A 3 17.66 9.18 4.92
N ILE A 4 16.45 9.02 4.39
CA ILE A 4 15.28 9.85 4.72
C ILE A 4 14.69 9.42 6.07
N ILE A 5 14.71 8.12 6.37
CA ILE A 5 14.25 7.58 7.65
C ILE A 5 15.21 7.95 8.78
N SER A 6 16.53 7.89 8.51
CA SER A 6 17.56 8.18 9.50
C SER A 6 17.82 9.68 9.73
N ARG A 7 17.43 10.55 8.79
CA ARG A 7 17.57 12.02 8.87
C ARG A 7 16.30 12.70 8.37
N PRO A 8 15.20 12.66 9.14
CA PRO A 8 13.98 13.34 8.73
C PRO A 8 14.25 14.85 8.64
N ASP A 9 14.02 15.42 7.46
CA ASP A 9 14.04 16.87 7.29
C ASP A 9 13.03 17.54 8.23
N PRO A 10 13.29 18.77 8.72
CA PRO A 10 12.32 19.52 9.49
C PRO A 10 11.02 19.67 8.70
N GLY A 11 9.94 19.07 9.18
CA GLY A 11 8.64 18.99 8.49
C GLY A 11 8.33 17.62 7.85
N SER A 12 9.24 16.66 7.92
CA SER A 12 9.01 15.30 7.45
C SER A 12 8.04 14.57 8.38
N SER A 13 7.02 13.94 7.80
CA SER A 13 6.14 13.03 8.53
C SER A 13 6.56 11.57 8.31
N CYS A 14 7.83 11.27 8.64
CA CYS A 14 8.20 9.88 8.84
C CYS A 14 7.62 9.44 10.18
N VAL A 15 6.68 8.52 10.16
CA VAL A 15 5.97 8.04 11.34
C VAL A 15 6.37 6.60 11.59
N LEU A 16 6.97 6.34 12.75
CA LEU A 16 7.11 4.99 13.26
C LEU A 16 5.78 4.57 13.90
N SER A 17 5.16 3.54 13.35
CA SER A 17 4.09 2.81 14.02
C SER A 17 4.73 1.70 14.83
N ASN A 18 4.66 1.78 16.16
CA ASN A 18 5.22 0.79 17.05
C ASN A 18 4.23 0.46 18.17
N ASP A 19 3.38 -0.51 17.91
CA ASP A 19 2.47 -1.09 18.88
C ASP A 19 2.47 -2.62 18.76
N ALA A 20 1.71 -3.31 19.60
CA ALA A 20 1.65 -4.77 19.60
C ALA A 20 1.16 -5.40 18.27
N THR A 21 0.58 -4.61 17.38
CA THR A 21 -0.03 -5.06 16.14
C THR A 21 0.76 -4.67 14.91
N ARG A 22 1.60 -3.61 15.03
CA ARG A 22 2.26 -2.99 13.90
C ARG A 22 3.60 -2.36 14.27
N THR A 23 4.63 -2.68 13.50
CA THR A 23 5.96 -2.06 13.60
C THR A 23 6.50 -1.78 12.21
N ASP A 24 6.38 -0.54 11.76
CA ASP A 24 6.89 -0.08 10.47
C ASP A 24 7.10 1.44 10.43
N TRP A 25 7.99 1.86 9.53
CA TRP A 25 8.22 3.27 9.20
C TRP A 25 7.38 3.66 7.98
N ASN A 26 6.72 4.81 8.04
CA ASN A 26 5.85 5.32 6.98
C ASN A 26 6.28 6.71 6.55
N ILE A 27 6.43 6.92 5.23
CA ILE A 27 6.70 8.22 4.60
C ILE A 27 5.54 8.50 3.65
N PHE A 28 4.71 9.49 3.97
CA PHE A 28 3.60 9.88 3.11
C PHE A 28 4.08 10.75 1.96
N THR A 29 3.57 10.48 0.75
CA THR A 29 3.95 11.15 -0.50
C THR A 29 3.47 12.60 -0.56
N GLY A 30 4.04 13.36 -1.52
CA GLY A 30 3.69 14.76 -1.73
C GLY A 30 4.35 15.75 -0.77
N ARG A 31 5.24 15.28 0.11
CA ARG A 31 5.93 16.13 1.09
C ARG A 31 7.45 16.25 0.87
N TYR A 32 8.02 15.46 -0.05
CA TYR A 32 9.46 15.39 -0.29
C TYR A 32 9.82 15.56 -1.75
N GLY A 33 10.37 16.70 -2.12
CA GLY A 33 10.85 16.92 -3.48
C GLY A 33 11.93 15.94 -3.94
N SER A 34 12.73 15.41 -2.99
CA SER A 34 13.78 14.42 -3.27
C SER A 34 13.25 13.04 -3.69
N LEU A 35 11.99 12.73 -3.42
CA LEU A 35 11.35 11.46 -3.82
C LEU A 35 10.55 11.55 -5.11
N LYS A 36 10.45 12.73 -5.74
CA LYS A 36 9.57 12.96 -6.90
C LYS A 36 9.75 11.96 -8.04
N LEU A 37 10.98 11.66 -8.43
CA LEU A 37 11.26 10.70 -9.52
C LEU A 37 10.80 9.28 -9.14
N LEU A 38 10.99 8.88 -7.88
CA LEU A 38 10.53 7.59 -7.40
C LEU A 38 9.00 7.56 -7.33
N GLU A 39 8.39 8.64 -6.87
CA GLU A 39 6.93 8.79 -6.84
C GLU A 39 6.33 8.66 -8.24
N ASP A 40 6.88 9.36 -9.24
CA ASP A 40 6.42 9.29 -10.62
C ASP A 40 6.53 7.86 -11.17
N SER A 41 7.65 7.16 -10.92
CA SER A 41 7.85 5.77 -11.35
C SER A 41 6.85 4.80 -10.71
N VAL A 42 6.53 4.99 -9.42
CA VAL A 42 5.51 4.20 -8.72
C VAL A 42 4.13 4.44 -9.30
N VAL A 43 3.77 5.70 -9.55
CA VAL A 43 2.47 6.08 -10.12
C VAL A 43 2.31 5.44 -11.52
N ASP A 44 3.33 5.49 -12.37
CA ASP A 44 3.31 4.88 -13.70
C ASP A 44 3.12 3.35 -13.61
N ALA A 45 3.82 2.68 -12.70
CA ALA A 45 3.68 1.24 -12.48
C ALA A 45 2.26 0.88 -12.00
N VAL A 46 1.70 1.65 -11.05
CA VAL A 46 0.34 1.45 -10.55
C VAL A 46 -0.70 1.67 -11.66
N HIS A 47 -0.56 2.71 -12.47
CA HIS A 47 -1.46 2.96 -13.60
C HIS A 47 -1.38 1.82 -14.65
N ALA A 48 -0.17 1.32 -14.95
CA ALA A 48 0.00 0.20 -15.87
C ALA A 48 -0.64 -1.08 -15.33
N GLY A 49 -0.44 -1.37 -14.03
CA GLY A 49 -1.05 -2.50 -13.35
C GLY A 49 -2.57 -2.40 -13.30
N TRP A 50 -3.09 -1.21 -12.98
CA TRP A 50 -4.53 -0.97 -12.97
C TRP A 50 -5.18 -1.20 -14.34
N ARG A 51 -4.57 -0.74 -15.43
CA ARG A 51 -5.10 -1.02 -16.78
C ARG A 51 -5.22 -2.53 -17.07
N LYS A 52 -4.23 -3.33 -16.63
CA LYS A 52 -4.27 -4.81 -16.77
C LYS A 52 -5.38 -5.41 -15.90
N TYR A 53 -5.45 -5.02 -14.63
CA TYR A 53 -6.46 -5.46 -13.69
C TYR A 53 -7.88 -5.16 -14.21
N ASN A 54 -8.08 -3.93 -14.67
CA ASN A 54 -9.34 -3.46 -15.20
C ASN A 54 -9.78 -4.20 -16.47
N LYS A 55 -8.83 -4.51 -17.36
CA LYS A 55 -9.10 -5.32 -18.56
C LYS A 55 -9.56 -6.73 -18.20
N GLN A 56 -8.99 -7.32 -17.16
CA GLN A 56 -9.30 -8.70 -16.73
C GLN A 56 -10.65 -8.78 -16.00
N TYR A 57 -10.93 -7.81 -15.17
CA TYR A 57 -12.12 -7.74 -14.32
C TYR A 57 -13.14 -6.70 -14.77
N GLY A 58 -13.16 -6.38 -16.05
CA GLY A 58 -13.77 -5.21 -16.68
C GLY A 58 -15.27 -5.00 -16.47
N ALA A 59 -16.03 -5.98 -15.98
CA ALA A 59 -17.42 -5.75 -15.55
C ALA A 59 -17.51 -4.79 -14.36
N ALA A 60 -16.48 -4.76 -13.51
CA ALA A 60 -16.34 -3.79 -12.43
C ALA A 60 -15.88 -2.41 -12.93
N SER A 61 -15.33 -2.32 -14.16
CA SER A 61 -14.60 -1.17 -14.65
C SER A 61 -15.44 0.03 -15.04
N ARG A 62 -16.70 -0.17 -15.42
CA ARG A 62 -17.58 0.95 -15.78
C ARG A 62 -17.88 1.88 -14.61
N ALA A 63 -17.71 1.39 -13.38
CA ALA A 63 -17.89 2.16 -12.16
C ALA A 63 -16.63 2.93 -11.72
N PHE A 64 -15.46 2.63 -12.30
CA PHE A 64 -14.17 3.08 -11.80
C PHE A 64 -13.33 3.80 -12.85
N LEU A 65 -13.98 4.60 -13.70
CA LEU A 65 -13.32 5.30 -14.81
C LEU A 65 -12.31 6.36 -14.37
N GLU A 66 -12.41 6.84 -13.14
CA GLU A 66 -11.47 7.80 -12.58
C GLU A 66 -10.77 7.20 -11.39
N LEU A 67 -9.50 6.83 -11.59
CA LEU A 67 -8.61 6.43 -10.51
C LEU A 67 -8.29 7.63 -9.65
N PHE A 68 -8.88 7.66 -8.48
CA PHE A 68 -8.50 8.59 -7.46
C PHE A 68 -7.66 7.87 -6.40
N THR A 69 -6.40 8.26 -6.31
CA THR A 69 -5.47 7.79 -5.28
C THR A 69 -5.10 9.00 -4.43
N PRO A 70 -5.91 9.36 -3.41
CA PRO A 70 -5.78 10.63 -2.69
C PRO A 70 -4.51 10.75 -1.86
N GLY A 71 -3.89 9.64 -1.57
CA GLY A 71 -2.65 9.57 -0.83
C GLY A 71 -2.12 8.14 -0.81
N TRP A 72 -0.82 8.03 -0.80
CA TRP A 72 -0.12 6.76 -0.66
C TRP A 72 1.18 6.99 0.11
N LYS A 73 1.88 5.94 0.45
CA LYS A 73 3.08 6.01 1.28
C LYS A 73 4.13 5.02 0.87
N PHE A 74 5.36 5.36 1.13
CA PHE A 74 6.45 4.39 1.27
C PHE A 74 6.44 3.82 2.69
N GLN A 75 6.75 2.54 2.80
CA GLN A 75 6.80 1.84 4.08
C GLN A 75 8.04 0.96 4.14
N LYS A 76 8.74 1.04 5.27
CA LYS A 76 9.85 0.14 5.62
C LYS A 76 9.43 -0.68 6.82
N SER A 77 9.63 -2.00 6.73
CA SER A 77 9.59 -2.93 7.86
C SER A 77 10.96 -3.56 8.04
N GLU A 78 11.42 -3.68 9.27
CA GLU A 78 12.67 -4.35 9.64
C GLU A 78 12.38 -5.78 10.12
N THR A 79 13.40 -6.59 10.41
CA THR A 79 13.26 -7.96 10.89
C THR A 79 12.19 -8.05 12.00
N GLY A 80 11.22 -8.94 11.79
CA GLY A 80 10.08 -9.13 12.68
C GLY A 80 9.01 -8.02 12.61
N GLY A 81 9.23 -6.97 11.81
CA GLY A 81 8.31 -5.85 11.67
C GLY A 81 7.25 -6.06 10.59
N GLY A 82 6.20 -5.26 10.67
CA GLY A 82 5.07 -5.26 9.74
C GLY A 82 3.74 -5.01 10.43
N PHE A 83 2.65 -5.09 9.69
CA PHE A 83 1.29 -5.06 10.24
C PHE A 83 0.74 -6.50 10.32
N HIS A 84 0.82 -7.12 11.48
CA HIS A 84 0.59 -8.55 11.69
C HIS A 84 -0.85 -8.90 12.03
N THR A 85 -1.66 -7.92 12.41
CA THR A 85 -3.09 -8.15 12.65
C THR A 85 -3.82 -8.38 11.33
N TRP A 86 -4.69 -9.40 11.30
CA TRP A 86 -5.61 -9.61 10.21
C TRP A 86 -6.57 -8.42 10.08
N HIS A 87 -6.54 -7.73 8.94
CA HIS A 87 -7.29 -6.50 8.73
C HIS A 87 -7.84 -6.38 7.31
N THR A 88 -8.70 -5.38 7.13
CA THR A 88 -9.16 -4.87 5.83
C THR A 88 -8.86 -3.39 5.75
N GLU A 89 -8.79 -2.87 4.54
CA GLU A 89 -8.51 -1.45 4.33
C GLU A 89 -9.76 -0.57 4.25
N GLN A 90 -10.92 -1.18 4.01
CA GLN A 90 -12.20 -0.51 4.05
C GLN A 90 -12.84 -0.64 5.43
N GLY A 91 -13.40 0.46 5.93
CA GLY A 91 -14.10 0.49 7.21
C GLY A 91 -15.14 1.61 7.23
N SER A 92 -15.79 1.81 8.39
CA SER A 92 -16.83 2.83 8.57
C SER A 92 -16.29 4.24 8.81
N GLY A 93 -14.98 4.37 9.06
CA GLY A 93 -14.33 5.66 9.32
C GLY A 93 -14.37 6.60 8.12
N LYS A 94 -14.38 7.91 8.36
CA LYS A 94 -14.40 8.91 7.30
C LYS A 94 -13.28 8.73 6.27
N ASN A 95 -12.09 8.33 6.73
CA ASN A 95 -10.88 8.24 5.92
C ASN A 95 -10.72 6.91 5.16
N ASN A 96 -11.59 5.92 5.39
CA ASN A 96 -11.45 4.59 4.78
C ASN A 96 -12.75 4.02 4.19
N ARG A 97 -13.88 4.69 4.39
CA ARG A 97 -15.18 4.24 3.87
C ARG A 97 -15.26 4.28 2.34
N GLY A 98 -14.49 5.18 1.72
CA GLY A 98 -14.44 5.35 0.26
C GLY A 98 -13.49 4.39 -0.45
N ARG A 99 -12.67 3.63 0.27
CA ARG A 99 -11.70 2.71 -0.32
C ARG A 99 -12.40 1.52 -0.93
N PHE A 100 -12.19 1.29 -2.22
CA PHE A 100 -12.70 0.10 -2.90
C PHE A 100 -11.61 -0.87 -3.33
N GLY A 101 -10.37 -0.39 -3.47
CA GLY A 101 -9.23 -1.20 -3.83
C GLY A 101 -7.98 -0.79 -3.09
N VAL A 102 -7.04 -1.70 -3.03
CA VAL A 102 -5.71 -1.52 -2.46
C VAL A 102 -4.69 -1.87 -3.52
N TRP A 103 -3.59 -1.17 -3.52
CA TRP A 103 -2.41 -1.55 -4.28
C TRP A 103 -1.17 -1.55 -3.38
N MET A 104 -0.25 -2.45 -3.67
CA MET A 104 1.04 -2.57 -3.00
C MET A 104 2.10 -3.00 -4.00
N LEU A 105 3.17 -2.22 -4.09
CA LEU A 105 4.33 -2.50 -4.92
C LEU A 105 5.51 -2.85 -4.01
N TYR A 106 6.11 -4.03 -4.20
CA TYR A 106 7.35 -4.39 -3.53
C TYR A 106 8.53 -3.70 -4.21
N LEU A 107 9.33 -2.96 -3.42
CA LEU A 107 10.46 -2.18 -3.91
C LEU A 107 11.78 -2.95 -3.82
N ASN A 108 11.82 -4.02 -3.05
CA ASN A 108 12.94 -4.94 -2.96
C ASN A 108 12.47 -6.40 -2.83
N THR A 109 13.36 -7.32 -3.16
CA THR A 109 13.18 -8.73 -2.87
C THR A 109 13.60 -9.02 -1.44
N VAL A 110 12.80 -9.81 -0.73
CA VAL A 110 13.11 -10.36 0.59
C VAL A 110 13.32 -11.85 0.45
N GLU A 111 14.49 -12.33 0.86
CA GLU A 111 14.84 -13.74 0.69
C GLU A 111 14.11 -14.64 1.67
N GLU A 112 13.89 -14.18 2.91
CA GLU A 112 13.30 -14.98 3.97
C GLU A 112 12.12 -14.26 4.64
N GLY A 113 10.95 -14.90 4.63
CA GLY A 113 9.75 -14.42 5.30
C GLY A 113 9.09 -13.20 4.67
N GLY A 114 8.40 -12.41 5.49
CA GLY A 114 7.80 -11.11 5.13
C GLY A 114 6.69 -11.14 4.08
N LYS A 115 6.06 -12.30 3.84
CA LYS A 115 4.97 -12.47 2.87
C LYS A 115 3.77 -11.59 3.21
N THR A 116 3.01 -11.24 2.19
CA THR A 116 1.65 -10.71 2.37
C THR A 116 0.67 -11.87 2.28
N GLU A 117 -0.04 -12.13 3.38
CA GLU A 117 -0.97 -13.25 3.50
C GLU A 117 -2.42 -12.79 3.35
N PHE A 118 -3.21 -13.55 2.57
CA PHE A 118 -4.64 -13.36 2.36
C PHE A 118 -5.41 -14.52 2.96
N LYS A 119 -6.19 -14.24 4.02
CA LYS A 119 -6.79 -15.26 4.88
C LYS A 119 -7.77 -16.20 4.17
N PHE A 120 -8.67 -15.62 3.36
CA PHE A 120 -9.77 -16.38 2.75
C PHE A 120 -9.41 -16.95 1.37
N GLN A 121 -8.33 -16.47 0.76
CA GLN A 121 -7.80 -16.98 -0.50
C GLN A 121 -6.76 -18.07 -0.31
N ASP A 122 -6.34 -18.33 0.94
CA ASP A 122 -5.23 -19.22 1.27
C ASP A 122 -3.98 -18.91 0.42
N LEU A 123 -3.69 -17.62 0.30
CA LEU A 123 -2.63 -17.10 -0.55
C LEU A 123 -1.60 -16.35 0.29
N ALA A 124 -0.33 -16.65 0.07
CA ALA A 124 0.79 -15.93 0.64
C ALA A 124 1.76 -15.51 -0.48
N VAL A 125 1.91 -14.20 -0.68
CA VAL A 125 2.74 -13.62 -1.74
C VAL A 125 4.10 -13.24 -1.20
N LYS A 126 5.16 -13.79 -1.81
CA LYS A 126 6.55 -13.46 -1.49
C LYS A 126 6.87 -12.04 -1.98
N PRO A 127 7.59 -11.23 -1.18
CA PRO A 127 8.04 -9.91 -1.63
C PRO A 127 9.18 -10.05 -2.65
N GLU A 128 8.85 -9.84 -3.91
CA GLU A 128 9.80 -9.78 -5.03
C GLU A 128 9.76 -8.39 -5.66
N ALA A 129 10.92 -7.76 -5.82
CA ALA A 129 11.03 -6.41 -6.37
C ALA A 129 10.27 -6.26 -7.70
N GLY A 130 9.46 -5.21 -7.82
CA GLY A 130 8.63 -4.93 -8.99
C GLY A 130 7.28 -5.67 -9.04
N THR A 131 7.00 -6.57 -8.09
CA THR A 131 5.67 -7.20 -8.00
C THR A 131 4.65 -6.20 -7.48
N LEU A 132 3.61 -5.95 -8.26
CA LEU A 132 2.46 -5.13 -7.89
C LEU A 132 1.26 -6.01 -7.58
N LEU A 133 0.76 -5.89 -6.36
CA LEU A 133 -0.50 -6.48 -5.92
C LEU A 133 -1.63 -5.46 -6.04
N ILE A 134 -2.79 -5.90 -6.52
CA ILE A 134 -4.04 -5.12 -6.52
C ILE A 134 -5.16 -6.03 -6.04
N TRP A 135 -5.91 -5.58 -5.01
CA TRP A 135 -7.01 -6.37 -4.45
C TRP A 135 -8.14 -5.48 -3.92
N PRO A 136 -9.37 -6.01 -3.79
CA PRO A 136 -10.48 -5.28 -3.15
C PRO A 136 -10.18 -4.91 -1.69
N ALA A 137 -10.54 -3.69 -1.29
CA ALA A 137 -10.31 -3.19 0.07
C ALA A 137 -11.25 -3.80 1.12
N ALA A 138 -12.32 -4.47 0.68
CA ALA A 138 -13.41 -4.96 1.51
C ALA A 138 -13.06 -6.24 2.30
N TYR A 139 -13.99 -6.63 3.16
CA TYR A 139 -13.87 -7.79 4.06
C TYR A 139 -13.58 -9.14 3.37
N SER A 140 -13.81 -9.27 2.07
CA SER A 140 -13.45 -10.46 1.29
C SER A 140 -11.95 -10.70 1.20
N HIS A 141 -11.11 -9.68 1.39
CA HIS A 141 -9.66 -9.76 1.28
C HIS A 141 -8.97 -9.36 2.58
N VAL A 142 -9.32 -10.06 3.66
CA VAL A 142 -8.61 -9.93 4.95
C VAL A 142 -7.18 -10.38 4.77
N HIS A 143 -6.23 -9.54 5.12
CA HIS A 143 -4.81 -9.76 4.89
C HIS A 143 -3.94 -9.27 6.05
N ARG A 144 -2.67 -9.65 6.03
CA ARG A 144 -1.64 -9.18 6.97
C ARG A 144 -0.23 -9.31 6.40
N ALA A 145 0.73 -8.67 7.04
CA ALA A 145 2.13 -9.03 6.89
C ALA A 145 2.46 -10.25 7.76
N ALA A 146 3.10 -11.26 7.19
CA ALA A 146 3.61 -12.40 7.95
C ALA A 146 4.68 -11.93 8.95
N PRO A 147 4.71 -12.48 10.19
CA PRO A 147 5.60 -12.01 11.25
C PRO A 147 7.05 -12.53 11.14
N ASP A 148 7.33 -13.32 10.13
CA ASP A 148 8.58 -14.05 9.91
C ASP A 148 9.61 -13.29 9.06
N LEU A 149 9.45 -11.97 8.90
CA LEU A 149 10.37 -11.14 8.11
C LEU A 149 11.79 -11.18 8.65
N VAL A 150 12.75 -11.50 7.79
CA VAL A 150 14.19 -11.37 8.05
C VAL A 150 14.77 -10.33 7.09
N GLY A 151 15.47 -9.33 7.66
CA GLY A 151 16.00 -8.19 6.91
C GLY A 151 15.01 -7.03 6.76
N ASN A 152 15.19 -6.24 5.72
CA ASN A 152 14.37 -5.06 5.44
C ASN A 152 13.41 -5.33 4.28
N LYS A 153 12.15 -4.94 4.44
CA LYS A 153 11.14 -4.92 3.39
C LYS A 153 10.71 -3.49 3.10
N TYR A 154 10.78 -3.09 1.84
CA TYR A 154 10.34 -1.78 1.36
C TYR A 154 9.17 -1.96 0.41
N ILE A 155 8.10 -1.21 0.67
CA ILE A 155 6.92 -1.19 -0.20
C ILE A 155 6.48 0.25 -0.48
N ALA A 156 5.80 0.43 -1.61
CA ALA A 156 4.90 1.54 -1.83
C ALA A 156 3.47 1.01 -1.78
N THR A 157 2.58 1.67 -1.06
CA THR A 157 1.19 1.21 -0.90
C THR A 157 0.20 2.36 -0.79
N GLY A 158 -0.97 2.16 -1.34
CA GLY A 158 -2.05 3.14 -1.36
C GLY A 158 -3.39 2.49 -1.69
N TRP A 159 -4.37 3.36 -1.91
CA TRP A 159 -5.75 2.95 -2.08
C TRP A 159 -6.35 3.56 -3.33
N PHE A 160 -7.28 2.83 -3.93
CA PHE A 160 -8.22 3.36 -4.90
C PHE A 160 -9.49 3.74 -4.15
N GLU A 161 -9.92 4.98 -4.28
CA GLU A 161 -11.07 5.50 -3.58
C GLU A 161 -12.12 6.04 -4.55
N TYR A 162 -13.37 5.94 -4.14
CA TYR A 162 -14.44 6.65 -4.85
C TYR A 162 -14.25 8.15 -4.64
N PRO A 163 -14.40 8.96 -5.69
CA PRO A 163 -14.38 10.40 -5.54
C PRO A 163 -15.49 10.82 -4.55
N GLU A 164 -15.17 11.73 -3.65
CA GLU A 164 -16.21 12.34 -2.81
C GLU A 164 -17.22 13.00 -3.74
N LYS A 165 -18.52 12.76 -3.50
CA LYS A 165 -19.55 13.48 -4.24
C LYS A 165 -19.35 14.98 -4.00
N VAL A 166 -18.98 15.69 -5.03
CA VAL A 166 -19.10 17.14 -5.02
C VAL A 166 -20.60 17.42 -5.05
N ASP A 167 -21.15 17.90 -3.95
CA ASP A 167 -22.51 18.44 -3.95
C ASP A 167 -22.53 19.64 -4.89
N VAL A 168 -22.91 19.39 -6.12
CA VAL A 168 -23.24 20.47 -7.06
C VAL A 168 -24.58 21.03 -6.59
N ARG A 169 -24.50 22.10 -5.80
CA ARG A 169 -25.68 22.95 -5.46
C ARG A 169 -26.02 23.84 -6.64
#